data_8d0f85a46e3b795f6a402b3a44654368
#
_entry.id   8d0f85a46e3b795f6a402b3a44654368
#
_cell.length_a   1.000
_cell.length_b   1.000
_cell.length_c   1.000
_cell.angle_alpha   90.00
_cell.angle_beta   90.00
_cell.angle_gamma   90.00
#
_symmetry.space_group_name_H-M   'P 1'
#
loop_
_entity.id
_entity.type
_entity.pdbx_description
1 polymer ?
#
loop_
_entity_poly.entity_id
_entity_poly.type
_entity_poly.pdbx_seq_one_letter_code
_entity_poly.pdbx_strand_id
1 'polypeptide(L)'
;MADTDTLKVVKTYKAKVVKCSNYFKVINPDQDIKKLCYTFTKQFVKFNYLSVNKLGETIQTVFASATKSRTEFRFHINTWDTWQELLKRNFINDSLIETIVEPEFDVYTFSCKLRDSFKLRDYQQQQYEYLIDPNVPCNRFIGMRPGSGKGVTAIAALMHYGMRTIIIVRPGYVKKWQAELIEKADITKDDVLILQSTKDLQDMLLLAKHQQLGAIKFIVMGNTIYRTWIKAYEEFGSDSQALGYGTNPDELFKITQSGIRVIDEVHQDFHLNFKADLYTHTRECISLSATLISKDWMLSRMQEVAYPLKWRAPEVQFDKYVDICAVHYWLNNRKVSTSLKAGVYSHIAYEKSIIKQKELYKNYSAMIMELIETGYIARRKAGQKCIVYAASIKMCDKLVDDIRKRFKGDKVTRFCEMDDVSKLHSGDIVVTNVIKAGTAHDVAGLITVIMTNAIDSVQSNIQIFGRLRQIEGSDTKFYYLTCQNLPKHKVYHRNKMELLRPRARSFKEYWYPTRL
;
A
#
# COMPACT_ATOMS: atom_id res chain seq x y z
N MET A 1 -22.76 63.03 30.88
CA MET A 1 -22.76 61.94 29.92
C MET A 1 -21.50 61.14 30.20
N ALA A 2 -21.62 60.02 30.87
CA ALA A 2 -20.49 59.16 31.23
C ALA A 2 -20.26 58.19 30.07
N ASP A 3 -19.06 58.26 29.50
CA ASP A 3 -18.57 57.31 28.51
C ASP A 3 -18.40 55.96 29.18
N THR A 4 -19.25 55.02 28.81
CA THR A 4 -19.10 53.60 29.20
C THR A 4 -18.08 52.98 28.27
N ASP A 5 -16.80 53.11 28.62
CA ASP A 5 -15.73 52.32 28.05
C ASP A 5 -16.01 50.83 28.32
N THR A 6 -16.58 50.17 27.32
CA THR A 6 -16.75 48.70 27.31
C THR A 6 -15.35 48.09 27.18
N LEU A 7 -14.72 47.78 28.31
CA LEU A 7 -13.53 46.92 28.38
C LEU A 7 -13.82 45.61 27.62
N LYS A 8 -13.36 45.54 26.36
CA LYS A 8 -13.30 44.26 25.64
C LYS A 8 -12.37 43.34 26.40
N VAL A 9 -12.93 42.43 27.16
CA VAL A 9 -12.16 41.32 27.78
C VAL A 9 -11.50 40.55 26.65
N VAL A 10 -10.22 40.79 26.43
CA VAL A 10 -9.41 40.00 25.50
C VAL A 10 -9.29 38.59 26.08
N LYS A 11 -10.07 37.69 25.54
CA LYS A 11 -10.04 36.28 25.97
C LYS A 11 -8.72 35.66 25.52
N THR A 12 -7.83 35.37 26.46
CA THR A 12 -6.54 34.73 26.17
C THR A 12 -6.75 33.22 26.11
N TYR A 13 -6.58 32.65 24.92
CA TYR A 13 -6.66 31.21 24.71
C TYR A 13 -5.32 30.52 24.99
N LYS A 14 -5.35 29.30 25.57
CA LYS A 14 -4.18 28.47 25.81
C LYS A 14 -3.65 27.79 24.56
N ALA A 15 -4.49 27.59 23.55
CA ALA A 15 -4.15 27.06 22.23
C ALA A 15 -5.27 27.39 21.24
N LYS A 16 -4.90 27.37 19.95
CA LYS A 16 -5.85 27.34 18.84
C LYS A 16 -5.87 25.94 18.24
N VAL A 17 -7.06 25.38 18.03
CA VAL A 17 -7.26 24.09 17.38
C VAL A 17 -8.03 24.32 16.09
N VAL A 18 -7.51 23.78 14.98
CA VAL A 18 -8.19 23.81 13.69
C VAL A 18 -8.54 22.39 13.29
N LYS A 19 -9.83 22.11 13.11
CA LYS A 19 -10.35 20.82 12.66
C LYS A 19 -10.49 20.84 11.15
N CYS A 20 -9.84 19.87 10.50
CA CYS A 20 -9.90 19.63 9.07
C CYS A 20 -10.63 18.31 8.76
N SER A 21 -10.81 17.96 7.49
CA SER A 21 -11.52 16.73 7.11
C SER A 21 -10.86 15.46 7.68
N ASN A 22 -9.52 15.35 7.63
CA ASN A 22 -8.80 14.14 8.04
C ASN A 22 -7.94 14.31 9.29
N TYR A 23 -7.70 15.53 9.73
CA TYR A 23 -6.86 15.79 10.90
C TYR A 23 -7.36 16.99 11.69
N PHE A 24 -6.82 17.17 12.89
CA PHE A 24 -6.87 18.42 13.60
C PHE A 24 -5.46 18.87 13.96
N LYS A 25 -5.21 20.18 13.97
CA LYS A 25 -3.94 20.78 14.36
C LYS A 25 -4.11 21.66 15.58
N VAL A 26 -3.17 21.53 16.53
CA VAL A 26 -3.05 22.36 17.72
C VAL A 26 -1.94 23.37 17.47
N ILE A 27 -2.27 24.64 17.44
CA ILE A 27 -1.37 25.75 17.05
C ILE A 27 -1.06 26.60 18.28
N ASN A 28 0.20 26.97 18.43
CA ASN A 28 0.73 27.82 19.48
C ASN A 28 0.22 27.42 20.90
N PRO A 29 0.36 26.12 21.29
CA PRO A 29 -0.06 25.67 22.61
C PRO A 29 0.79 26.31 23.70
N ASP A 30 0.14 26.70 24.82
CA ASP A 30 0.85 27.06 26.03
C ASP A 30 1.63 25.84 26.60
N GLN A 31 2.36 26.02 27.70
CA GLN A 31 3.18 24.95 28.28
C GLN A 31 2.36 23.73 28.74
N ASP A 32 1.15 23.96 29.25
CA ASP A 32 0.28 22.88 29.75
C ASP A 32 -0.27 22.06 28.58
N ILE A 33 -0.84 22.74 27.59
CA ILE A 33 -1.36 22.08 26.37
C ILE A 33 -0.22 21.41 25.60
N LYS A 34 0.96 22.02 25.57
CA LYS A 34 2.14 21.43 24.92
C LYS A 34 2.56 20.09 25.58
N LYS A 35 2.54 20.01 26.91
CA LYS A 35 2.78 18.76 27.65
C LYS A 35 1.73 17.70 27.30
N LEU A 36 0.46 18.09 27.17
CA LEU A 36 -0.61 17.18 26.76
C LEU A 36 -0.42 16.70 25.34
N CYS A 37 -0.03 17.56 24.38
CA CYS A 37 0.31 17.16 23.02
C CYS A 37 1.45 16.12 22.99
N TYR A 38 2.48 16.27 23.81
CA TYR A 38 3.54 15.26 23.94
C TYR A 38 3.00 13.93 24.49
N THR A 39 2.19 13.98 25.55
CA THR A 39 1.58 12.80 26.15
C THR A 39 0.68 12.08 25.13
N PHE A 40 -0.10 12.85 24.37
CA PHE A 40 -0.95 12.31 23.33
C PHE A 40 -0.15 11.69 22.19
N THR A 41 0.92 12.36 21.74
CA THR A 41 1.83 11.84 20.70
C THR A 41 2.41 10.47 21.07
N LYS A 42 2.76 10.23 22.33
CA LYS A 42 3.31 8.94 22.80
C LYS A 42 2.37 7.76 22.53
N GLN A 43 1.07 7.98 22.44
CA GLN A 43 0.10 6.94 22.13
C GLN A 43 0.17 6.46 20.66
N PHE A 44 0.86 7.22 19.81
CA PHE A 44 0.97 6.99 18.36
C PHE A 44 2.41 6.66 17.95
N VAL A 45 3.24 6.17 18.85
CA VAL A 45 4.65 5.81 18.61
C VAL A 45 4.81 4.31 18.54
N LYS A 46 5.36 3.83 17.43
CA LYS A 46 5.83 2.46 17.28
C LYS A 46 7.33 2.40 17.44
N PHE A 47 7.82 1.55 18.33
CA PHE A 47 9.23 1.29 18.53
C PHE A 47 9.69 0.08 17.72
N ASN A 48 10.75 0.25 16.92
CA ASN A 48 11.40 -0.83 16.18
C ASN A 48 12.62 -1.33 16.97
N TYR A 49 12.39 -2.18 17.97
CA TYR A 49 13.44 -2.68 18.87
C TYR A 49 14.56 -3.47 18.16
N LEU A 50 14.33 -3.96 16.96
CA LEU A 50 15.32 -4.69 16.14
C LEU A 50 16.16 -3.78 15.23
N SER A 51 15.89 -2.49 15.24
CA SER A 51 16.55 -1.52 14.36
C SER A 51 17.04 -0.33 15.20
N VAL A 52 18.32 -0.02 15.06
CA VAL A 52 18.94 1.16 15.66
C VAL A 52 19.41 2.12 14.58
N ASN A 53 19.40 3.41 14.88
CA ASN A 53 19.99 4.43 14.02
C ASN A 53 21.54 4.44 14.13
N LYS A 54 22.19 5.35 13.43
CA LYS A 54 23.67 5.49 13.47
C LYS A 54 24.20 5.85 14.86
N LEU A 55 23.36 6.35 15.76
CA LEU A 55 23.69 6.73 17.15
C LEU A 55 23.34 5.63 18.15
N GLY A 56 22.90 4.43 17.69
CA GLY A 56 22.51 3.33 18.57
C GLY A 56 21.11 3.44 19.19
N GLU A 57 20.32 4.46 18.81
CA GLU A 57 18.98 4.66 19.34
C GLU A 57 17.94 3.83 18.58
N THR A 58 16.94 3.32 19.28
CA THR A 58 15.83 2.57 18.67
C THR A 58 15.07 3.43 17.67
N ILE A 59 14.91 2.94 16.46
CA ILE A 59 14.16 3.65 15.41
C ILE A 59 12.68 3.68 15.81
N GLN A 60 12.11 4.89 15.83
CA GLN A 60 10.71 5.13 16.14
C GLN A 60 9.92 5.52 14.87
N THR A 61 8.69 5.03 14.77
CA THR A 61 7.72 5.47 13.77
C THR A 61 6.59 6.19 14.47
N VAL A 62 6.40 7.47 14.18
CA VAL A 62 5.40 8.33 14.84
C VAL A 62 4.23 8.59 13.89
N PHE A 63 3.01 8.20 14.30
CA PHE A 63 1.74 8.42 13.59
C PHE A 63 1.05 9.72 14.05
N ALA A 64 1.82 10.72 14.35
CA ALA A 64 1.43 12.11 14.58
C ALA A 64 2.45 13.02 13.89
N SER A 65 2.16 14.29 13.76
CA SER A 65 3.09 15.27 13.21
C SER A 65 3.30 16.42 14.18
N ALA A 66 4.50 16.98 14.18
CA ALA A 66 4.79 18.22 14.89
C ALA A 66 5.94 18.94 14.20
N THR A 67 5.91 20.27 14.19
CA THR A 67 7.05 21.09 13.78
C THR A 67 8.19 20.94 14.77
N LYS A 68 9.42 21.11 14.34
CA LYS A 68 10.61 21.08 15.21
C LYS A 68 10.56 22.14 16.30
N SER A 69 10.03 23.30 16.00
CA SER A 69 9.75 24.39 16.96
C SER A 69 8.68 24.06 18.01
N ARG A 70 7.88 23.01 17.75
CA ARG A 70 6.76 22.59 18.61
C ARG A 70 5.70 23.68 18.78
N THR A 71 5.54 24.49 17.77
CA THR A 71 4.46 25.47 17.67
C THR A 71 3.20 24.88 17.06
N GLU A 72 3.31 23.71 16.42
CA GLU A 72 2.18 23.00 15.81
C GLU A 72 2.30 21.50 16.04
N PHE A 73 1.16 20.87 16.38
CA PHE A 73 0.99 19.42 16.47
C PHE A 73 -0.22 19.00 15.62
N ARG A 74 -0.14 17.84 14.94
CA ARG A 74 -1.23 17.31 14.10
C ARG A 74 -1.54 15.89 14.49
N PHE A 75 -2.82 15.59 14.58
CA PHE A 75 -3.37 14.28 14.93
C PHE A 75 -4.51 13.93 13.98
N HIS A 76 -4.74 12.64 13.75
CA HIS A 76 -5.81 12.18 12.89
C HIS A 76 -7.19 12.54 13.47
N ILE A 77 -8.14 12.96 12.62
CA ILE A 77 -9.45 13.45 13.07
C ILE A 77 -10.23 12.41 13.90
N ASN A 78 -10.10 11.12 13.58
CA ASN A 78 -10.74 10.04 14.31
C ASN A 78 -10.19 9.83 15.74
N THR A 79 -9.18 10.60 16.17
CA THR A 79 -8.69 10.65 17.55
C THR A 79 -9.19 11.86 18.31
N TRP A 80 -10.09 12.64 17.72
CA TRP A 80 -10.62 13.88 18.30
C TRP A 80 -11.29 13.65 19.67
N ASP A 81 -12.16 12.67 19.77
CA ASP A 81 -12.86 12.39 21.03
C ASP A 81 -11.89 11.99 22.15
N THR A 82 -10.86 11.19 21.81
CA THR A 82 -9.80 10.81 22.75
C THR A 82 -8.98 12.03 23.18
N TRP A 83 -8.74 12.98 22.28
CA TRP A 83 -8.10 14.26 22.63
C TRP A 83 -8.96 15.08 23.58
N GLN A 84 -10.26 15.21 23.31
CA GLN A 84 -11.17 15.93 24.21
C GLN A 84 -11.25 15.29 25.59
N GLU A 85 -11.30 13.95 25.67
CA GLU A 85 -11.23 13.23 26.95
C GLU A 85 -9.93 13.52 27.70
N LEU A 86 -8.79 13.59 27.00
CA LEU A 86 -7.51 13.93 27.63
C LEU A 86 -7.52 15.33 28.22
N LEU A 87 -8.09 16.32 27.52
CA LEU A 87 -8.27 17.67 28.06
C LEU A 87 -9.11 17.68 29.33
N LYS A 88 -10.29 17.01 29.31
CA LYS A 88 -11.19 16.91 30.46
C LYS A 88 -10.53 16.26 31.67
N ARG A 89 -9.79 15.16 31.46
CA ARG A 89 -9.05 14.45 32.54
C ARG A 89 -7.95 15.31 33.18
N ASN A 90 -7.45 16.31 32.44
CA ASN A 90 -6.46 17.27 32.93
C ASN A 90 -7.07 18.61 33.33
N PHE A 91 -8.39 18.66 33.52
CA PHE A 91 -9.14 19.85 33.98
C PHE A 91 -8.96 21.06 33.09
N ILE A 92 -8.71 20.85 31.77
CA ILE A 92 -8.67 21.93 30.80
C ILE A 92 -10.09 22.16 30.28
N ASN A 93 -10.59 23.37 30.52
CA ASN A 93 -11.90 23.78 30.04
C ASN A 93 -11.84 24.12 28.53
N ASP A 94 -12.82 23.62 27.76
CA ASP A 94 -12.95 23.90 26.32
C ASP A 94 -12.98 25.40 26.01
N SER A 95 -13.48 26.23 26.95
CA SER A 95 -13.50 27.69 26.81
C SER A 95 -12.11 28.34 26.73
N LEU A 96 -11.06 27.63 27.14
CA LEU A 96 -9.66 28.07 27.06
C LEU A 96 -8.98 27.68 25.74
N ILE A 97 -9.70 26.98 24.87
CA ILE A 97 -9.19 26.54 23.57
C ILE A 97 -10.06 27.18 22.47
N GLU A 98 -9.43 27.94 21.60
CA GLU A 98 -10.10 28.42 20.38
C GLU A 98 -10.21 27.26 19.37
N THR A 99 -11.40 26.72 19.18
CA THR A 99 -11.64 25.64 18.20
C THR A 99 -12.33 26.18 16.96
N ILE A 100 -11.70 25.99 15.80
CA ILE A 100 -12.20 26.41 14.48
C ILE A 100 -12.34 25.16 13.61
N VAL A 101 -13.40 25.10 12.81
CA VAL A 101 -13.52 24.16 11.69
C VAL A 101 -12.97 24.83 10.46
N GLU A 102 -11.99 24.21 9.79
CA GLU A 102 -11.45 24.72 8.53
C GLU A 102 -12.57 24.75 7.48
N PRO A 103 -12.82 25.89 6.86
CA PRO A 103 -13.88 26.02 5.87
C PRO A 103 -13.56 25.22 4.60
N GLU A 104 -14.61 24.78 3.91
CA GLU A 104 -14.47 24.26 2.55
C GLU A 104 -13.92 25.34 1.61
N PHE A 105 -13.30 24.91 0.53
CA PHE A 105 -12.73 25.77 -0.51
C PHE A 105 -13.32 25.42 -1.88
N ASP A 106 -13.16 26.34 -2.83
CA ASP A 106 -13.60 26.16 -4.19
C ASP A 106 -12.83 25.02 -4.86
N VAL A 107 -13.55 24.15 -5.53
CA VAL A 107 -13.01 22.97 -6.20
C VAL A 107 -13.22 23.10 -7.71
N TYR A 108 -12.19 22.81 -8.49
CA TYR A 108 -12.33 22.69 -9.93
C TYR A 108 -13.17 21.46 -10.29
N THR A 109 -14.26 21.67 -11.01
CA THR A 109 -15.20 20.62 -11.43
C THR A 109 -15.15 20.41 -12.95
N PHE A 110 -15.44 19.18 -13.38
CA PHE A 110 -15.49 18.78 -14.78
C PHE A 110 -16.53 17.68 -14.99
N SER A 111 -16.95 17.48 -16.25
CA SER A 111 -17.80 16.37 -16.61
C SER A 111 -17.01 15.38 -17.46
N CYS A 112 -16.93 14.13 -17.00
CA CYS A 112 -16.33 13.00 -17.71
C CYS A 112 -17.08 11.73 -17.32
N LYS A 113 -16.97 10.69 -18.13
CA LYS A 113 -17.58 9.38 -17.89
C LYS A 113 -16.60 8.24 -18.11
N LEU A 114 -16.93 7.07 -17.58
CA LEU A 114 -16.26 5.84 -18.02
C LEU A 114 -16.54 5.61 -19.50
N ARG A 115 -15.58 5.05 -20.23
CA ARG A 115 -15.81 4.62 -21.61
C ARG A 115 -16.86 3.51 -21.63
N ASP A 116 -17.70 3.48 -22.65
CA ASP A 116 -18.80 2.54 -22.80
C ASP A 116 -18.35 1.06 -22.82
N SER A 117 -17.06 0.82 -23.14
CA SER A 117 -16.42 -0.50 -23.07
C SER A 117 -16.21 -1.03 -21.65
N PHE A 118 -16.29 -0.16 -20.62
CA PHE A 118 -16.11 -0.54 -19.23
C PHE A 118 -17.43 -0.50 -18.47
N LYS A 119 -17.91 -1.69 -18.07
CA LYS A 119 -19.06 -1.85 -17.17
C LYS A 119 -18.56 -2.41 -15.85
N LEU A 120 -19.03 -1.85 -14.75
CA LEU A 120 -18.77 -2.40 -13.43
C LEU A 120 -19.46 -3.75 -13.27
N ARG A 121 -18.76 -4.73 -12.68
CA ARG A 121 -19.35 -6.00 -12.26
C ARG A 121 -20.16 -5.77 -10.97
N ASP A 122 -21.08 -6.67 -10.63
CA ASP A 122 -21.97 -6.50 -9.46
C ASP A 122 -21.21 -6.17 -8.17
N TYR A 123 -20.12 -6.88 -7.88
CA TYR A 123 -19.32 -6.61 -6.70
C TYR A 123 -18.54 -5.28 -6.77
N GLN A 124 -18.22 -4.79 -7.97
CA GLN A 124 -17.62 -3.47 -8.18
C GLN A 124 -18.67 -2.38 -8.02
N GLN A 125 -19.89 -2.65 -8.48
CA GLN A 125 -21.03 -1.77 -8.31
C GLN A 125 -21.34 -1.50 -6.83
N GLN A 126 -21.34 -2.53 -5.98
CA GLN A 126 -21.51 -2.38 -4.53
C GLN A 126 -20.42 -1.49 -3.90
N GLN A 127 -19.16 -1.66 -4.34
CA GLN A 127 -18.06 -0.85 -3.85
C GLN A 127 -18.11 0.59 -4.37
N TYR A 128 -18.58 0.78 -5.59
CA TYR A 128 -18.82 2.09 -6.19
C TYR A 128 -19.92 2.84 -5.42
N GLU A 129 -21.06 2.18 -5.14
CA GLU A 129 -22.16 2.75 -4.37
C GLU A 129 -21.72 3.20 -2.98
N TYR A 130 -20.90 2.39 -2.30
CA TYR A 130 -20.27 2.82 -1.05
C TYR A 130 -19.36 4.04 -1.22
N LEU A 131 -18.58 4.12 -2.31
CA LEU A 131 -17.68 5.26 -2.54
C LEU A 131 -18.43 6.57 -2.79
N ILE A 132 -19.64 6.53 -3.28
CA ILE A 132 -20.45 7.72 -3.58
C ILE A 132 -21.57 7.99 -2.55
N ASP A 133 -21.71 7.16 -1.51
CA ASP A 133 -22.74 7.32 -0.49
C ASP A 133 -22.45 8.56 0.37
N PRO A 134 -23.32 9.59 0.39
CA PRO A 134 -23.11 10.81 1.16
C PRO A 134 -23.17 10.59 2.68
N ASN A 135 -23.67 9.45 3.16
CA ASN A 135 -23.74 9.12 4.59
C ASN A 135 -22.43 8.53 5.12
N VAL A 136 -21.49 8.15 4.24
CA VAL A 136 -20.17 7.65 4.63
C VAL A 136 -19.22 8.83 4.83
N PRO A 137 -18.42 8.88 5.91
CA PRO A 137 -17.42 9.92 6.11
C PRO A 137 -16.47 10.07 4.93
N CYS A 138 -15.91 11.27 4.76
CA CYS A 138 -15.06 11.60 3.60
C CYS A 138 -13.87 10.65 3.40
N ASN A 139 -13.31 10.07 4.47
CA ASN A 139 -12.18 9.13 4.37
C ASN A 139 -12.69 7.69 4.18
N ARG A 140 -12.84 7.28 2.92
CA ARG A 140 -13.40 5.99 2.51
C ARG A 140 -12.30 4.98 2.19
N PHE A 141 -12.53 3.74 2.59
CA PHE A 141 -11.62 2.63 2.32
C PHE A 141 -12.35 1.47 1.64
N ILE A 142 -11.82 1.03 0.49
CA ILE A 142 -12.25 -0.22 -0.16
C ILE A 142 -11.14 -1.27 -0.15
N GLY A 143 -11.52 -2.46 0.35
CA GLY A 143 -10.67 -3.63 0.41
C GLY A 143 -11.03 -4.65 -0.67
N MET A 144 -10.31 -4.67 -1.78
CA MET A 144 -10.59 -5.59 -2.89
C MET A 144 -9.35 -6.39 -3.27
N ARG A 145 -9.51 -7.65 -3.66
CA ARG A 145 -8.41 -8.51 -4.09
C ARG A 145 -7.56 -7.86 -5.19
N PRO A 146 -6.26 -8.19 -5.28
CA PRO A 146 -5.47 -7.78 -6.44
C PRO A 146 -6.12 -8.26 -7.74
N GLY A 147 -6.22 -7.37 -8.74
CA GLY A 147 -6.84 -7.66 -10.03
C GLY A 147 -8.37 -7.77 -10.05
N SER A 148 -9.05 -7.47 -8.96
CA SER A 148 -10.53 -7.39 -8.95
C SER A 148 -11.07 -6.07 -9.52
N GLY A 149 -10.20 -5.17 -9.98
CA GLY A 149 -10.60 -3.90 -10.59
C GLY A 149 -10.79 -2.75 -9.62
N LYS A 150 -10.04 -2.72 -8.48
CA LYS A 150 -10.02 -1.55 -7.57
C LYS A 150 -9.89 -0.22 -8.31
N GLY A 151 -8.93 -0.16 -9.26
CA GLY A 151 -8.67 1.05 -10.03
C GLY A 151 -9.89 1.51 -10.83
N VAL A 152 -10.55 0.60 -11.57
CA VAL A 152 -11.74 0.97 -12.35
C VAL A 152 -12.92 1.39 -11.46
N THR A 153 -13.10 0.73 -10.30
CA THR A 153 -14.13 1.11 -9.33
C THR A 153 -13.88 2.52 -8.77
N ALA A 154 -12.62 2.83 -8.43
CA ALA A 154 -12.25 4.17 -8.00
C ALA A 154 -12.44 5.19 -9.13
N ILE A 155 -11.97 4.91 -10.35
CA ILE A 155 -12.15 5.80 -11.51
C ILE A 155 -13.65 6.08 -11.76
N ALA A 156 -14.53 5.08 -11.61
CA ALA A 156 -15.97 5.29 -11.72
C ALA A 156 -16.49 6.32 -10.70
N ALA A 157 -16.03 6.22 -9.44
CA ALA A 157 -16.38 7.19 -8.40
C ALA A 157 -15.81 8.60 -8.70
N LEU A 158 -14.58 8.68 -9.25
CA LEU A 158 -13.98 9.95 -9.66
C LEU A 158 -14.77 10.63 -10.79
N MET A 159 -15.27 9.84 -11.75
CA MET A 159 -16.14 10.35 -12.82
C MET A 159 -17.48 10.84 -12.27
N HIS A 160 -18.04 10.14 -11.28
CA HIS A 160 -19.29 10.56 -10.61
C HIS A 160 -19.14 11.92 -9.92
N TYR A 161 -18.05 12.09 -9.15
CA TYR A 161 -17.81 13.35 -8.44
C TYR A 161 -17.44 14.50 -9.37
N GLY A 162 -16.75 14.23 -10.47
CA GLY A 162 -16.33 15.24 -11.43
C GLY A 162 -15.49 16.37 -10.81
N MET A 163 -14.63 16.06 -9.85
CA MET A 163 -13.77 17.03 -9.15
C MET A 163 -12.30 16.75 -9.43
N ARG A 164 -11.49 17.82 -9.57
CA ARG A 164 -10.03 17.66 -9.67
C ARG A 164 -9.51 16.78 -8.55
N THR A 165 -8.68 15.82 -8.93
CA THR A 165 -8.24 14.74 -8.04
C THR A 165 -6.73 14.67 -7.94
N ILE A 166 -6.20 14.54 -6.73
CA ILE A 166 -4.80 14.19 -6.48
C ILE A 166 -4.70 12.70 -6.15
N ILE A 167 -3.91 11.97 -6.94
CA ILE A 167 -3.67 10.53 -6.78
C ILE A 167 -2.24 10.34 -6.26
N ILE A 168 -2.10 9.81 -5.04
CA ILE A 168 -0.82 9.58 -4.36
C ILE A 168 -0.52 8.09 -4.40
N VAL A 169 0.58 7.72 -5.06
CA VAL A 169 0.97 6.32 -5.27
C VAL A 169 2.48 6.13 -5.09
N ARG A 170 2.94 4.90 -5.03
CA ARG A 170 4.39 4.64 -5.14
C ARG A 170 4.92 5.12 -6.49
N PRO A 171 6.19 5.59 -6.55
CA PRO A 171 6.75 6.15 -7.80
C PRO A 171 6.58 5.24 -9.03
N GLY A 172 6.73 3.93 -8.86
CA GLY A 172 6.56 2.95 -9.94
C GLY A 172 5.14 2.80 -10.49
N TYR A 173 4.12 3.37 -9.82
CA TYR A 173 2.71 3.29 -10.24
C TYR A 173 2.20 4.57 -10.90
N VAL A 174 2.96 5.66 -10.90
CA VAL A 174 2.52 6.96 -11.44
C VAL A 174 2.09 6.84 -12.91
N LYS A 175 2.95 6.30 -13.78
CA LYS A 175 2.64 6.10 -15.20
C LYS A 175 1.51 5.09 -15.43
N LYS A 176 1.42 4.07 -14.57
CA LYS A 176 0.34 3.09 -14.64
C LYS A 176 -1.02 3.74 -14.39
N TRP A 177 -1.15 4.58 -13.36
CA TRP A 177 -2.38 5.30 -13.07
C TRP A 177 -2.79 6.25 -14.21
N GLN A 178 -1.82 6.96 -14.79
CA GLN A 178 -2.08 7.78 -15.98
C GLN A 178 -2.66 6.92 -17.11
N ALA A 179 -2.04 5.79 -17.42
CA ALA A 179 -2.51 4.88 -18.48
C ALA A 179 -3.90 4.32 -18.17
N GLU A 180 -4.18 3.92 -16.91
CA GLU A 180 -5.49 3.41 -16.50
C GLU A 180 -6.60 4.47 -16.60
N LEU A 181 -6.33 5.73 -16.23
CA LEU A 181 -7.27 6.82 -16.38
C LEU A 181 -7.65 7.03 -17.86
N ILE A 182 -6.65 7.13 -18.73
CA ILE A 182 -6.84 7.35 -20.19
C ILE A 182 -7.55 6.16 -20.84
N GLU A 183 -7.22 4.93 -20.43
CA GLU A 183 -7.83 3.72 -20.99
C GLU A 183 -9.31 3.61 -20.61
N LYS A 184 -9.67 3.93 -19.35
CA LYS A 184 -10.97 3.59 -18.77
C LYS A 184 -11.98 4.74 -18.78
N ALA A 185 -11.51 5.98 -18.82
CA ALA A 185 -12.36 7.16 -18.81
C ALA A 185 -12.22 7.97 -20.12
N ASP A 186 -13.21 8.81 -20.37
CA ASP A 186 -13.20 9.75 -21.51
C ASP A 186 -12.35 10.97 -21.19
N ILE A 187 -11.05 10.73 -21.05
CA ILE A 187 -10.02 11.75 -20.78
C ILE A 187 -8.80 11.53 -21.68
N THR A 188 -8.00 12.57 -21.83
CA THR A 188 -6.78 12.58 -22.64
C THR A 188 -5.54 12.64 -21.76
N LYS A 189 -4.37 12.54 -22.36
CA LYS A 189 -3.10 12.68 -21.66
C LYS A 189 -2.92 14.09 -21.07
N ASP A 190 -3.47 15.10 -21.73
CA ASP A 190 -3.36 16.50 -21.32
C ASP A 190 -4.23 16.82 -20.10
N ASP A 191 -5.21 15.99 -19.78
CA ASP A 191 -6.02 16.07 -18.56
C ASP A 191 -5.27 15.56 -17.31
N VAL A 192 -4.10 14.91 -17.48
CA VAL A 192 -3.40 14.20 -16.41
C VAL A 192 -1.97 14.69 -16.24
N LEU A 193 -1.72 15.46 -15.20
CA LEU A 193 -0.38 15.90 -14.80
C LEU A 193 0.29 14.82 -13.94
N ILE A 194 1.50 14.39 -14.31
CA ILE A 194 2.30 13.44 -13.53
C ILE A 194 3.49 14.14 -12.88
N LEU A 195 3.72 13.87 -11.58
CA LEU A 195 4.83 14.43 -10.80
C LEU A 195 5.75 13.28 -10.39
N GLN A 196 6.99 13.28 -10.91
CA GLN A 196 7.98 12.23 -10.68
C GLN A 196 9.18 12.70 -9.85
N SER A 197 9.33 14.01 -9.69
CA SER A 197 10.42 14.64 -8.94
C SER A 197 9.91 15.76 -8.01
N THR A 198 10.75 16.17 -7.06
CA THR A 198 10.48 17.34 -6.21
C THR A 198 10.35 18.61 -7.05
N LYS A 199 11.10 18.71 -8.13
CA LYS A 199 11.03 19.84 -9.06
C LYS A 199 9.66 19.93 -9.71
N ASP A 200 9.11 18.80 -10.20
CA ASP A 200 7.77 18.77 -10.80
C ASP A 200 6.71 19.26 -9.80
N LEU A 201 6.84 18.88 -8.51
CA LEU A 201 5.95 19.34 -7.46
C LEU A 201 6.07 20.88 -7.28
N GLN A 202 7.29 21.40 -7.19
CA GLN A 202 7.53 22.83 -7.02
C GLN A 202 6.97 23.64 -8.19
N ASP A 203 7.19 23.20 -9.42
CA ASP A 203 6.68 23.85 -10.64
C ASP A 203 5.13 23.80 -10.66
N MET A 204 4.52 22.66 -10.30
CA MET A 204 3.06 22.54 -10.19
C MET A 204 2.49 23.46 -9.10
N LEU A 205 3.13 23.56 -7.93
CA LEU A 205 2.69 24.46 -6.85
C LEU A 205 2.76 25.93 -7.27
N LEU A 206 3.77 26.32 -8.04
CA LEU A 206 3.88 27.66 -8.60
C LEU A 206 2.73 27.95 -9.56
N LEU A 207 2.43 27.05 -10.50
CA LEU A 207 1.29 27.18 -11.40
C LEU A 207 -0.05 27.24 -10.64
N ALA A 208 -0.23 26.37 -9.62
CA ALA A 208 -1.42 26.35 -8.79
C ALA A 208 -1.65 27.67 -8.05
N LYS A 209 -0.59 28.24 -7.47
CA LYS A 209 -0.63 29.54 -6.77
C LYS A 209 -1.08 30.68 -7.68
N HIS A 210 -0.72 30.62 -8.95
CA HIS A 210 -1.14 31.61 -9.97
C HIS A 210 -2.42 31.21 -10.71
N GLN A 211 -3.14 30.18 -10.25
CA GLN A 211 -4.36 29.65 -10.89
C GLN A 211 -4.16 29.23 -12.35
N GLN A 212 -2.94 28.76 -12.68
CA GLN A 212 -2.53 28.39 -14.04
C GLN A 212 -2.54 26.87 -14.29
N LEU A 213 -3.19 26.08 -13.45
CA LEU A 213 -3.34 24.63 -13.70
C LEU A 213 -4.30 24.32 -14.86
N GLY A 214 -5.05 25.33 -15.34
CA GLY A 214 -5.95 25.18 -16.49
C GLY A 214 -6.93 24.01 -16.35
N ALA A 215 -7.08 23.24 -17.43
CA ALA A 215 -8.02 22.14 -17.53
C ALA A 215 -7.49 20.81 -16.94
N ILE A 216 -6.36 20.79 -16.25
CA ILE A 216 -5.85 19.58 -15.59
C ILE A 216 -6.93 19.03 -14.64
N LYS A 217 -7.33 17.77 -14.84
CA LYS A 217 -8.36 17.07 -14.06
C LYS A 217 -7.74 16.19 -12.98
N PHE A 218 -6.59 15.57 -13.28
CA PHE A 218 -5.90 14.62 -12.41
C PHE A 218 -4.44 15.00 -12.23
N ILE A 219 -3.98 14.96 -10.98
CA ILE A 219 -2.58 15.13 -10.60
C ILE A 219 -2.12 13.82 -9.98
N VAL A 220 -1.19 13.10 -10.62
CA VAL A 220 -0.67 11.82 -10.14
C VAL A 220 0.74 11.99 -9.63
N MET A 221 0.98 11.75 -8.34
CA MET A 221 2.30 11.95 -7.72
C MET A 221 2.81 10.73 -6.97
N GLY A 222 4.15 10.63 -6.89
CA GLY A 222 4.81 9.67 -6.02
C GLY A 222 4.69 10.05 -4.53
N ASN A 223 4.34 9.10 -3.66
CA ASN A 223 4.22 9.32 -2.22
C ASN A 223 5.53 9.81 -1.56
N THR A 224 6.69 9.49 -2.14
CA THR A 224 8.00 9.95 -1.66
C THR A 224 8.20 11.45 -1.84
N ILE A 225 7.66 12.04 -2.91
CA ILE A 225 7.72 13.48 -3.20
C ILE A 225 6.95 14.23 -2.12
N TYR A 226 5.71 13.83 -1.86
CA TYR A 226 4.86 14.46 -0.83
C TYR A 226 5.49 14.31 0.57
N ARG A 227 6.02 13.13 0.89
CA ARG A 227 6.76 12.92 2.15
C ARG A 227 7.94 13.87 2.31
N THR A 228 8.72 14.10 1.25
CA THR A 228 9.88 14.99 1.32
C THR A 228 9.46 16.41 1.66
N TRP A 229 8.38 16.90 1.08
CA TRP A 229 7.81 18.20 1.40
C TRP A 229 7.28 18.28 2.84
N ILE A 230 6.51 17.27 3.29
CA ILE A 230 6.04 17.19 4.69
C ILE A 230 7.21 17.22 5.67
N LYS A 231 8.30 16.48 5.39
CA LYS A 231 9.51 16.50 6.23
C LYS A 231 10.16 17.87 6.30
N ALA A 232 10.26 18.56 5.17
CA ALA A 232 10.77 19.93 5.13
C ALA A 232 9.91 20.86 6.01
N TYR A 233 8.60 20.72 5.94
CA TYR A 233 7.69 21.48 6.80
C TYR A 233 7.82 21.12 8.29
N GLU A 234 7.92 19.85 8.63
CA GLU A 234 8.14 19.41 10.02
C GLU A 234 9.45 19.97 10.60
N GLU A 235 10.50 20.10 9.77
CA GLU A 235 11.82 20.61 10.17
C GLU A 235 11.84 22.14 10.26
N PHE A 236 11.32 22.85 9.26
CA PHE A 236 11.49 24.30 9.10
C PHE A 236 10.18 25.10 9.32
N GLY A 237 9.04 24.42 9.50
CA GLY A 237 7.74 25.10 9.55
C GLY A 237 7.46 25.85 8.24
N SER A 238 6.87 27.03 8.34
CA SER A 238 6.57 27.88 7.16
C SER A 238 7.81 28.36 6.39
N ASP A 239 8.99 28.37 7.02
CA ASP A 239 10.26 28.71 6.32
C ASP A 239 10.61 27.68 5.23
N SER A 240 10.02 26.47 5.27
CA SER A 240 10.13 25.48 4.20
C SER A 240 9.64 25.99 2.83
N GLN A 241 8.80 27.01 2.80
CA GLN A 241 8.35 27.66 1.56
C GLN A 241 9.53 28.22 0.74
N ALA A 242 10.57 28.72 1.41
CA ALA A 242 11.79 29.23 0.78
C ALA A 242 12.61 28.13 0.08
N LEU A 243 12.34 26.84 0.34
CA LEU A 243 12.95 25.71 -0.37
C LEU A 243 12.33 25.48 -1.77
N GLY A 244 11.58 26.43 -2.30
CA GLY A 244 10.96 26.38 -3.62
C GLY A 244 9.53 25.83 -3.63
N TYR A 245 8.94 25.52 -2.47
CA TYR A 245 7.53 25.07 -2.42
C TYR A 245 6.54 26.24 -2.46
N GLY A 246 6.90 27.40 -1.93
CA GLY A 246 6.07 28.62 -1.94
C GLY A 246 4.79 28.54 -1.12
N THR A 247 4.46 27.38 -0.53
CA THR A 247 3.26 27.14 0.29
C THR A 247 3.49 25.99 1.27
N ASN A 248 2.56 25.75 2.20
CA ASN A 248 2.62 24.67 3.16
C ASN A 248 1.91 23.40 2.65
N PRO A 249 2.30 22.18 3.10
CA PRO A 249 1.71 20.92 2.62
C PRO A 249 0.20 20.81 2.82
N ASP A 250 -0.36 21.41 3.87
CA ASP A 250 -1.80 21.38 4.16
C ASP A 250 -2.62 22.33 3.27
N GLU A 251 -1.99 23.21 2.52
CA GLU A 251 -2.65 24.07 1.54
C GLU A 251 -2.77 23.42 0.15
N LEU A 252 -2.13 22.24 -0.05
CA LEU A 252 -2.05 21.57 -1.35
C LEU A 252 -3.40 21.49 -2.06
N PHE A 253 -4.42 20.95 -1.38
CA PHE A 253 -5.74 20.70 -1.98
C PHE A 253 -6.46 22.01 -2.30
N LYS A 254 -6.32 23.00 -1.45
CA LYS A 254 -6.90 24.33 -1.61
C LYS A 254 -6.32 25.07 -2.81
N ILE A 255 -4.99 25.20 -2.90
CA ILE A 255 -4.36 25.95 -3.98
C ILE A 255 -4.50 25.25 -5.35
N THR A 256 -4.53 23.91 -5.36
CA THR A 256 -4.79 23.15 -6.58
C THR A 256 -6.27 23.04 -6.91
N GLN A 257 -7.17 23.52 -6.05
CA GLN A 257 -8.62 23.35 -6.16
C GLN A 257 -9.02 21.87 -6.34
N SER A 258 -8.35 20.95 -5.61
CA SER A 258 -8.57 19.52 -5.71
C SER A 258 -9.55 19.03 -4.65
N GLY A 259 -10.71 18.53 -5.09
CA GLY A 259 -11.78 18.07 -4.21
C GLY A 259 -11.63 16.61 -3.75
N ILE A 260 -10.73 15.85 -4.37
CA ILE A 260 -10.57 14.42 -4.06
C ILE A 260 -9.09 14.06 -3.89
N ARG A 261 -8.82 13.20 -2.90
CA ARG A 261 -7.55 12.50 -2.76
C ARG A 261 -7.76 10.99 -2.96
N VAL A 262 -6.91 10.36 -3.76
CA VAL A 262 -6.83 8.90 -3.88
C VAL A 262 -5.47 8.40 -3.40
N ILE A 263 -5.45 7.33 -2.60
CA ILE A 263 -4.22 6.59 -2.27
C ILE A 263 -4.41 5.14 -2.69
N ASP A 264 -3.57 4.64 -3.61
CA ASP A 264 -3.59 3.23 -4.01
C ASP A 264 -2.56 2.41 -3.23
N GLU A 265 -2.92 1.15 -2.95
CA GLU A 265 -2.15 0.21 -2.13
C GLU A 265 -1.73 0.83 -0.78
N VAL A 266 -2.70 1.47 -0.10
CA VAL A 266 -2.47 2.25 1.13
C VAL A 266 -1.75 1.45 2.23
N HIS A 267 -1.85 0.13 2.23
CA HIS A 267 -1.13 -0.75 3.16
C HIS A 267 0.39 -0.75 2.92
N GLN A 268 0.81 -0.46 1.69
CA GLN A 268 2.21 -0.29 1.37
C GLN A 268 2.65 1.11 1.83
N ASP A 269 3.78 1.17 2.56
CA ASP A 269 4.23 2.44 3.14
C ASP A 269 3.15 3.13 4.02
N PHE A 270 2.35 2.32 4.74
CA PHE A 270 1.19 2.80 5.52
C PHE A 270 1.51 4.02 6.39
N HIS A 271 2.71 4.04 7.02
CA HIS A 271 3.15 5.20 7.81
C HIS A 271 3.21 6.49 6.98
N LEU A 272 3.67 6.41 5.73
CA LEU A 272 3.74 7.58 4.84
C LEU A 272 2.35 8.06 4.44
N ASN A 273 1.46 7.11 4.16
CA ASN A 273 0.08 7.39 3.79
C ASN A 273 -0.69 7.99 4.98
N PHE A 274 -0.47 7.47 6.19
CA PHE A 274 -1.02 8.06 7.41
C PHE A 274 -0.50 9.49 7.65
N LYS A 275 0.79 9.75 7.37
CA LYS A 275 1.33 11.12 7.43
C LYS A 275 0.64 12.04 6.41
N ALA A 276 0.34 11.56 5.21
CA ALA A 276 -0.41 12.32 4.22
C ALA A 276 -1.82 12.71 4.73
N ASP A 277 -2.50 11.83 5.49
CA ASP A 277 -3.78 12.15 6.11
C ASP A 277 -3.69 13.38 7.04
N LEU A 278 -2.58 13.54 7.77
CA LEU A 278 -2.36 14.66 8.69
C LEU A 278 -2.15 16.02 8.01
N TYR A 279 -2.10 16.04 6.68
CA TYR A 279 -1.96 17.23 5.85
C TYR A 279 -3.05 17.32 4.77
N THR A 280 -4.07 16.47 4.86
CA THR A 280 -5.17 16.44 3.89
C THR A 280 -6.41 17.12 4.45
N HIS A 281 -6.82 18.22 3.80
CA HIS A 281 -8.15 18.80 3.94
C HIS A 281 -8.77 18.86 2.55
N THR A 282 -9.81 18.06 2.30
CA THR A 282 -10.48 17.96 1.01
C THR A 282 -11.87 17.34 1.20
N ARG A 283 -12.73 17.38 0.19
CA ARG A 283 -14.12 16.89 0.28
C ARG A 283 -14.18 15.37 0.40
N GLU A 284 -13.37 14.67 -0.42
CA GLU A 284 -13.41 13.21 -0.49
C GLU A 284 -12.00 12.60 -0.46
N CYS A 285 -11.86 11.50 0.25
CA CYS A 285 -10.64 10.72 0.32
C CYS A 285 -10.94 9.25 0.04
N ILE A 286 -10.35 8.68 -0.99
CA ILE A 286 -10.51 7.28 -1.39
C ILE A 286 -9.20 6.55 -1.18
N SER A 287 -9.23 5.51 -0.37
CA SER A 287 -8.07 4.67 -0.07
C SER A 287 -8.31 3.24 -0.54
N LEU A 288 -7.39 2.73 -1.34
CA LEU A 288 -7.50 1.42 -2.00
C LEU A 288 -6.46 0.46 -1.44
N SER A 289 -6.87 -0.77 -1.15
CA SER A 289 -5.94 -1.83 -0.75
C SER A 289 -6.52 -3.21 -1.04
N ALA A 290 -5.64 -4.22 -1.10
CA ALA A 290 -6.07 -5.61 -1.10
C ALA A 290 -6.50 -6.06 0.30
N THR A 291 -5.82 -5.58 1.34
CA THR A 291 -6.10 -5.90 2.75
C THR A 291 -5.50 -4.85 3.67
N LEU A 292 -6.13 -4.66 4.83
CA LEU A 292 -5.57 -3.91 5.96
C LEU A 292 -5.32 -4.87 7.13
N ILE A 293 -4.56 -5.94 6.89
CA ILE A 293 -4.24 -6.90 7.94
C ILE A 293 -2.77 -6.74 8.31
N SER A 294 -2.49 -6.51 9.58
CA SER A 294 -1.14 -6.48 10.13
C SER A 294 -1.05 -7.39 11.35
N LYS A 295 0.08 -8.12 11.50
CA LYS A 295 0.42 -8.84 12.74
C LYS A 295 0.97 -7.91 13.83
N ASP A 296 1.35 -6.71 13.45
CA ASP A 296 1.83 -5.67 14.35
C ASP A 296 0.63 -4.94 14.94
N TRP A 297 0.49 -5.02 16.26
CA TRP A 297 -0.66 -4.45 16.98
C TRP A 297 -0.76 -2.93 16.79
N MET A 298 0.39 -2.22 16.75
CA MET A 298 0.38 -0.77 16.58
C MET A 298 -0.04 -0.38 15.17
N LEU A 299 0.44 -1.09 14.14
CA LEU A 299 -0.04 -0.88 12.78
C LEU A 299 -1.52 -1.19 12.64
N SER A 300 -2.02 -2.28 13.24
CA SER A 300 -3.46 -2.61 13.24
C SER A 300 -4.28 -1.51 13.90
N ARG A 301 -3.82 -0.98 15.05
CA ARG A 301 -4.47 0.15 15.73
C ARG A 301 -4.48 1.40 14.87
N MET A 302 -3.39 1.73 14.21
CA MET A 302 -3.32 2.91 13.34
C MET A 302 -4.16 2.75 12.07
N GLN A 303 -4.28 1.52 11.55
CA GLN A 303 -5.20 1.21 10.46
C GLN A 303 -6.67 1.38 10.88
N GLU A 304 -6.99 1.06 12.13
CA GLU A 304 -8.33 1.29 12.69
C GLU A 304 -8.60 2.77 12.94
N VAL A 305 -7.58 3.53 13.36
CA VAL A 305 -7.69 5.00 13.46
C VAL A 305 -7.94 5.63 12.10
N ALA A 306 -7.17 5.25 11.06
CA ALA A 306 -7.34 5.82 9.72
C ALA A 306 -8.66 5.39 9.06
N TYR A 307 -9.02 4.11 9.22
CA TYR A 307 -10.15 3.47 8.55
C TYR A 307 -10.95 2.62 9.55
N PRO A 308 -11.83 3.24 10.37
CA PRO A 308 -12.65 2.53 11.36
C PRO A 308 -13.50 1.42 10.71
N LEU A 309 -13.54 0.24 11.33
CA LEU A 309 -14.26 -0.93 10.79
C LEU A 309 -15.71 -0.62 10.40
N LYS A 310 -16.39 0.17 11.22
CA LYS A 310 -17.79 0.57 11.00
C LYS A 310 -18.04 1.39 9.73
N TRP A 311 -16.96 1.98 9.19
CA TRP A 311 -17.01 2.83 7.98
C TRP A 311 -16.28 2.22 6.78
N ARG A 312 -15.78 0.98 6.88
CA ARG A 312 -15.19 0.29 5.72
C ARG A 312 -16.29 -0.23 4.79
N ALA A 313 -15.97 -0.30 3.52
CA ALA A 313 -16.85 -0.94 2.55
C ALA A 313 -17.19 -2.38 2.96
N PRO A 314 -18.37 -2.89 2.65
CA PRO A 314 -18.73 -4.28 2.85
C PRO A 314 -17.70 -5.21 2.22
N GLU A 315 -17.39 -6.32 2.90
CA GLU A 315 -16.45 -7.30 2.36
C GLU A 315 -17.05 -7.98 1.11
N VAL A 316 -16.28 -7.93 0.02
CA VAL A 316 -16.71 -8.55 -1.23
C VAL A 316 -16.48 -10.06 -1.16
N GLN A 317 -17.53 -10.82 -1.40
CA GLN A 317 -17.42 -12.26 -1.62
C GLN A 317 -16.95 -12.52 -3.06
N PHE A 318 -15.89 -13.28 -3.20
CA PHE A 318 -15.35 -13.67 -4.49
C PHE A 318 -15.44 -15.17 -4.69
N ASP A 319 -15.66 -15.59 -5.92
CA ASP A 319 -15.58 -16.99 -6.31
C ASP A 319 -14.20 -17.57 -5.97
N LYS A 320 -14.22 -18.80 -5.48
CA LYS A 320 -13.01 -19.55 -5.15
C LYS A 320 -12.67 -20.44 -6.33
N TYR A 321 -11.66 -20.06 -7.10
CA TYR A 321 -11.27 -20.79 -8.33
C TYR A 321 -9.85 -21.35 -8.29
N VAL A 322 -9.07 -21.05 -7.25
CA VAL A 322 -7.68 -21.51 -7.14
C VAL A 322 -7.59 -22.76 -6.29
N ASP A 323 -6.96 -23.80 -6.81
CA ASP A 323 -6.56 -24.98 -6.05
C ASP A 323 -5.17 -24.77 -5.46
N ILE A 324 -5.03 -24.95 -4.16
CA ILE A 324 -3.76 -24.85 -3.46
C ILE A 324 -3.21 -26.24 -3.16
N CYS A 325 -1.91 -26.42 -3.40
CA CYS A 325 -1.17 -27.60 -2.98
C CYS A 325 0.07 -27.18 -2.17
N ALA A 326 0.07 -27.52 -0.89
CA ALA A 326 1.24 -27.40 -0.04
C ALA A 326 2.15 -28.61 -0.27
N VAL A 327 3.35 -28.40 -0.77
CA VAL A 327 4.31 -29.47 -1.08
C VAL A 327 5.33 -29.56 0.05
N HIS A 328 5.24 -30.62 0.83
CA HIS A 328 6.13 -30.93 1.94
C HIS A 328 7.30 -31.79 1.47
N TYR A 329 8.51 -31.43 1.85
CA TYR A 329 9.71 -32.19 1.53
C TYR A 329 10.67 -32.27 2.71
N TRP A 330 11.53 -33.27 2.71
CA TRP A 330 12.58 -33.53 3.69
C TRP A 330 13.95 -33.41 3.06
N LEU A 331 14.92 -32.91 3.82
CA LEU A 331 16.33 -32.90 3.44
C LEU A 331 17.04 -34.12 4.08
N ASN A 332 17.89 -34.77 3.30
CA ASN A 332 18.73 -35.88 3.82
C ASN A 332 19.85 -35.33 4.72
N ASN A 333 20.37 -34.16 4.38
CA ASN A 333 21.53 -33.61 5.05
C ASN A 333 21.13 -32.54 6.10
N ARG A 334 21.44 -32.83 7.37
CA ARG A 334 21.26 -31.86 8.48
C ARG A 334 22.19 -30.65 8.41
N LYS A 335 23.21 -30.67 7.53
CA LYS A 335 24.20 -29.60 7.35
C LYS A 335 23.73 -28.45 6.42
N VAL A 336 22.50 -28.46 5.94
CA VAL A 336 21.95 -27.26 5.28
C VAL A 336 21.76 -26.22 6.36
N SER A 337 22.77 -25.38 6.55
CA SER A 337 22.73 -24.35 7.56
C SER A 337 21.62 -23.36 7.22
N THR A 338 20.58 -23.38 8.02
CA THR A 338 19.66 -22.28 8.12
C THR A 338 20.45 -21.10 8.68
N SER A 339 21.17 -20.37 7.86
CA SER A 339 21.93 -19.26 8.38
C SER A 339 20.95 -18.17 8.81
N LEU A 340 20.84 -18.06 10.11
CA LEU A 340 20.22 -16.92 10.75
C LEU A 340 21.14 -15.73 10.52
N LYS A 341 20.75 -14.80 9.66
CA LYS A 341 21.44 -13.53 9.62
C LYS A 341 20.99 -12.74 10.86
N ALA A 342 21.89 -12.53 11.82
CA ALA A 342 21.61 -11.89 13.12
C ALA A 342 20.45 -12.57 13.89
N GLY A 343 20.39 -13.89 13.98
CA GLY A 343 19.35 -14.62 14.70
C GLY A 343 18.01 -14.76 13.99
N VAL A 344 17.83 -14.14 12.80
CA VAL A 344 16.59 -14.18 12.02
C VAL A 344 16.74 -15.11 10.81
N TYR A 345 15.71 -15.94 10.56
CA TYR A 345 15.67 -16.80 9.39
C TYR A 345 15.75 -16.01 8.08
N SER A 346 16.66 -16.43 7.18
CA SER A 346 16.81 -15.86 5.84
C SER A 346 16.66 -16.94 4.77
N HIS A 347 15.58 -16.86 3.98
CA HIS A 347 15.38 -17.80 2.88
C HIS A 347 16.43 -17.67 1.77
N ILE A 348 16.95 -16.47 1.53
CA ILE A 348 18.07 -16.23 0.60
C ILE A 348 19.31 -17.03 1.03
N ALA A 349 19.62 -17.06 2.34
CA ALA A 349 20.74 -17.83 2.85
C ALA A 349 20.48 -19.35 2.76
N TYR A 350 19.22 -19.77 2.95
CA TYR A 350 18.80 -21.15 2.74
C TYR A 350 19.01 -21.59 1.28
N GLU A 351 18.53 -20.81 0.31
CA GLU A 351 18.77 -21.10 -1.12
C GLU A 351 20.26 -21.13 -1.47
N LYS A 352 21.07 -20.20 -0.93
CA LYS A 352 22.53 -20.23 -1.10
C LYS A 352 23.16 -21.53 -0.59
N SER A 353 22.64 -22.08 0.52
CA SER A 353 23.15 -23.34 1.06
C SER A 353 22.75 -24.55 0.19
N ILE A 354 21.56 -24.54 -0.41
CA ILE A 354 21.15 -25.56 -1.39
C ILE A 354 22.04 -25.49 -2.62
N ILE A 355 22.28 -24.31 -3.19
CA ILE A 355 23.09 -24.13 -4.40
C ILE A 355 24.54 -24.58 -4.22
N LYS A 356 25.09 -24.47 -3.02
CA LYS A 356 26.47 -24.91 -2.71
C LYS A 356 26.64 -26.42 -2.76
N GLN A 357 25.59 -27.19 -2.58
CA GLN A 357 25.60 -28.65 -2.53
C GLN A 357 25.00 -29.21 -3.83
N LYS A 358 25.86 -29.66 -4.77
CA LYS A 358 25.47 -30.04 -6.13
C LYS A 358 24.33 -31.07 -6.17
N GLU A 359 24.43 -32.16 -5.40
CA GLU A 359 23.40 -33.21 -5.37
C GLU A 359 22.09 -32.73 -4.76
N LEU A 360 22.16 -31.95 -3.68
CA LEU A 360 20.98 -31.34 -3.07
C LEU A 360 20.27 -30.39 -4.04
N TYR A 361 21.03 -29.53 -4.72
CA TYR A 361 20.47 -28.63 -5.73
C TYR A 361 19.82 -29.41 -6.87
N LYS A 362 20.48 -30.47 -7.36
CA LYS A 362 19.95 -31.32 -8.42
C LYS A 362 18.59 -31.92 -8.03
N ASN A 363 18.48 -32.48 -6.82
CA ASN A 363 17.24 -33.10 -6.33
C ASN A 363 16.16 -32.02 -6.08
N TYR A 364 16.56 -30.85 -5.55
CA TYR A 364 15.64 -29.72 -5.35
C TYR A 364 15.10 -29.16 -6.67
N SER A 365 15.98 -29.01 -7.67
CA SER A 365 15.59 -28.61 -9.01
C SER A 365 14.67 -29.65 -9.66
N ALA A 366 14.98 -30.95 -9.53
CA ALA A 366 14.15 -32.05 -10.06
C ALA A 366 12.72 -32.00 -9.49
N MET A 367 12.55 -31.77 -8.18
CA MET A 367 11.24 -31.60 -7.56
C MET A 367 10.46 -30.43 -8.18
N ILE A 368 11.12 -29.30 -8.42
CA ILE A 368 10.48 -28.15 -9.06
C ILE A 368 10.09 -28.45 -10.51
N MET A 369 10.95 -29.17 -11.27
CA MET A 369 10.63 -29.61 -12.63
C MET A 369 9.41 -30.51 -12.68
N GLU A 370 9.27 -31.45 -11.74
CA GLU A 370 8.11 -32.31 -11.63
C GLU A 370 6.82 -31.51 -11.35
N LEU A 371 6.90 -30.50 -10.49
CA LEU A 371 5.76 -29.61 -10.25
C LEU A 371 5.39 -28.76 -11.47
N ILE A 372 6.37 -28.31 -12.26
CA ILE A 372 6.10 -27.63 -13.53
C ILE A 372 5.45 -28.60 -14.52
N GLU A 373 5.98 -29.81 -14.64
CA GLU A 373 5.48 -30.82 -15.57
C GLU A 373 4.02 -31.19 -15.25
N THR A 374 3.74 -31.60 -14.01
CA THR A 374 2.41 -32.05 -13.57
C THR A 374 1.41 -30.92 -13.36
N GLY A 375 1.88 -29.80 -12.83
CA GLY A 375 1.05 -28.63 -12.47
C GLY A 375 0.79 -27.67 -13.61
N TYR A 376 1.61 -27.67 -14.65
CA TYR A 376 1.50 -26.74 -15.76
C TYR A 376 1.56 -27.42 -17.15
N ILE A 377 2.68 -28.06 -17.50
CA ILE A 377 2.90 -28.60 -18.86
C ILE A 377 1.81 -29.58 -19.29
N ALA A 378 1.49 -30.55 -18.44
CA ALA A 378 0.48 -31.58 -18.72
C ALA A 378 -0.95 -31.06 -18.88
N ARG A 379 -1.20 -29.78 -18.59
CA ARG A 379 -2.55 -29.22 -18.43
C ARG A 379 -2.79 -27.91 -19.17
N ARG A 380 -1.74 -27.25 -19.59
CA ARG A 380 -1.81 -25.93 -20.21
C ARG A 380 -2.48 -25.98 -21.58
N LYS A 381 -3.16 -24.91 -21.92
CA LYS A 381 -3.63 -24.55 -23.26
C LYS A 381 -2.70 -23.48 -23.86
N ALA A 382 -2.82 -23.24 -25.16
CA ALA A 382 -2.06 -22.18 -25.84
C ALA A 382 -2.27 -20.82 -25.16
N GLY A 383 -1.19 -20.06 -24.99
CA GLY A 383 -1.19 -18.75 -24.32
C GLY A 383 -1.25 -18.77 -22.79
N GLN A 384 -1.35 -19.92 -22.18
CA GLN A 384 -1.32 -20.04 -20.71
C GLN A 384 0.11 -20.02 -20.16
N LYS A 385 0.28 -19.57 -18.93
CA LYS A 385 1.58 -19.26 -18.33
C LYS A 385 1.75 -19.85 -16.93
N CYS A 386 3.04 -20.04 -16.56
CA CYS A 386 3.48 -20.44 -15.23
C CYS A 386 4.47 -19.43 -14.67
N ILE A 387 4.37 -19.11 -13.37
CA ILE A 387 5.38 -18.32 -12.66
C ILE A 387 5.98 -19.15 -11.53
N VAL A 388 7.32 -19.19 -11.48
CA VAL A 388 8.11 -19.80 -10.40
C VAL A 388 8.78 -18.71 -9.59
N TYR A 389 8.47 -18.64 -8.30
CA TYR A 389 9.05 -17.67 -7.38
C TYR A 389 10.21 -18.28 -6.59
N ALA A 390 11.38 -17.66 -6.63
CA ALA A 390 12.51 -17.95 -5.75
C ALA A 390 12.86 -16.71 -4.90
N ALA A 391 13.74 -16.82 -3.92
CA ALA A 391 14.12 -15.70 -3.07
C ALA A 391 15.35 -14.96 -3.59
N SER A 392 16.30 -15.66 -4.20
CA SER A 392 17.57 -15.08 -4.67
C SER A 392 17.67 -15.08 -6.19
N ILE A 393 18.28 -14.03 -6.74
CA ILE A 393 18.56 -13.92 -8.19
C ILE A 393 19.37 -15.13 -8.66
N LYS A 394 20.37 -15.57 -7.88
CA LYS A 394 21.19 -16.73 -8.22
C LYS A 394 20.37 -18.03 -8.33
N MET A 395 19.35 -18.21 -7.50
CA MET A 395 18.42 -19.35 -7.63
C MET A 395 17.58 -19.18 -8.89
N CYS A 396 17.09 -17.98 -9.17
CA CYS A 396 16.34 -17.71 -10.40
C CYS A 396 17.17 -18.04 -11.65
N ASP A 397 18.44 -17.62 -11.73
CA ASP A 397 19.32 -17.91 -12.85
C ASP A 397 19.48 -19.41 -13.08
N LYS A 398 19.81 -20.15 -12.02
CA LYS A 398 19.97 -21.62 -12.10
C LYS A 398 18.69 -22.36 -12.50
N LEU A 399 17.56 -21.95 -11.95
CA LEU A 399 16.28 -22.56 -12.32
C LEU A 399 15.91 -22.26 -13.77
N VAL A 400 16.16 -21.03 -14.27
CA VAL A 400 15.94 -20.71 -15.68
C VAL A 400 16.75 -21.63 -16.60
N ASP A 401 18.03 -21.84 -16.28
CA ASP A 401 18.90 -22.70 -17.09
C ASP A 401 18.42 -24.16 -17.08
N ASP A 402 18.01 -24.68 -15.92
CA ASP A 402 17.53 -26.05 -15.81
C ASP A 402 16.16 -26.24 -16.49
N ILE A 403 15.24 -25.28 -16.32
CA ILE A 403 13.92 -25.30 -16.97
C ILE A 403 14.07 -25.27 -18.49
N ARG A 404 14.96 -24.41 -19.05
CA ARG A 404 15.25 -24.36 -20.49
C ARG A 404 15.79 -25.68 -21.03
N LYS A 405 16.66 -26.33 -20.27
CA LYS A 405 17.19 -27.65 -20.67
C LYS A 405 16.12 -28.73 -20.71
N ARG A 406 15.19 -28.72 -19.72
CA ARG A 406 14.13 -29.73 -19.58
C ARG A 406 12.98 -29.50 -20.55
N PHE A 407 12.52 -28.25 -20.70
CA PHE A 407 11.32 -27.87 -21.48
C PHE A 407 11.71 -27.05 -22.70
N LYS A 408 12.35 -27.70 -23.67
CA LYS A 408 12.91 -27.05 -24.88
C LYS A 408 11.87 -26.38 -25.79
N GLY A 409 10.59 -26.78 -25.69
CA GLY A 409 9.49 -26.20 -26.47
C GLY A 409 8.86 -24.95 -25.88
N ASP A 410 9.32 -24.52 -24.70
CA ASP A 410 8.76 -23.40 -23.96
C ASP A 410 9.68 -22.20 -23.94
N LYS A 411 9.09 -21.01 -24.03
CA LYS A 411 9.83 -19.75 -23.82
C LYS A 411 10.01 -19.48 -22.33
N VAL A 412 11.20 -19.75 -21.81
CA VAL A 412 11.55 -19.55 -20.40
C VAL A 412 12.27 -18.21 -20.23
N THR A 413 11.76 -17.34 -19.37
CA THR A 413 12.33 -16.02 -19.11
C THR A 413 12.63 -15.84 -17.62
N ARG A 414 13.63 -14.98 -17.34
CA ARG A 414 13.88 -14.45 -16.00
C ARG A 414 13.27 -13.06 -15.89
N PHE A 415 12.69 -12.75 -14.73
CA PHE A 415 12.21 -11.42 -14.40
C PHE A 415 12.66 -11.01 -12.98
N CYS A 416 13.85 -10.41 -12.87
CA CYS A 416 14.45 -9.92 -11.62
C CYS A 416 14.80 -8.43 -11.75
N GLU A 417 15.33 -7.82 -10.70
CA GLU A 417 15.53 -6.37 -10.49
C GLU A 417 15.70 -5.48 -11.73
N MET A 418 16.68 -5.74 -12.57
CA MET A 418 17.00 -4.92 -13.74
C MET A 418 16.37 -5.42 -15.04
N ASP A 419 15.60 -6.50 -14.98
CA ASP A 419 14.97 -7.06 -16.18
C ASP A 419 13.79 -6.20 -16.64
N ASP A 420 13.64 -6.06 -17.97
CA ASP A 420 12.51 -5.36 -18.57
C ASP A 420 11.19 -6.11 -18.38
N VAL A 421 10.10 -5.35 -18.23
CA VAL A 421 8.76 -5.90 -17.98
C VAL A 421 8.27 -6.81 -19.12
N SER A 422 8.75 -6.61 -20.34
CA SER A 422 8.44 -7.47 -21.49
C SER A 422 8.81 -8.94 -21.25
N LYS A 423 9.85 -9.22 -20.46
CA LYS A 423 10.24 -10.59 -20.09
C LYS A 423 9.18 -11.30 -19.23
N LEU A 424 8.43 -10.56 -18.40
CA LEU A 424 7.32 -11.10 -17.63
C LEU A 424 6.16 -11.51 -18.56
N HIS A 425 5.90 -10.73 -19.59
CA HIS A 425 4.78 -10.95 -20.48
C HIS A 425 5.08 -11.88 -21.65
N SER A 426 6.35 -12.02 -22.06
CA SER A 426 6.72 -12.82 -23.20
C SER A 426 7.04 -14.29 -22.91
N GLY A 427 7.29 -14.65 -21.64
CA GLY A 427 7.62 -16.03 -21.24
C GLY A 427 6.37 -16.91 -21.05
N ASP A 428 6.45 -18.17 -21.43
CA ASP A 428 5.47 -19.21 -21.06
C ASP A 428 5.73 -19.65 -19.61
N ILE A 429 7.01 -19.79 -19.24
CA ILE A 429 7.46 -20.03 -17.88
C ILE A 429 8.37 -18.87 -17.46
N VAL A 430 7.97 -18.17 -16.41
CA VAL A 430 8.72 -17.03 -15.88
C VAL A 430 9.29 -17.36 -14.52
N VAL A 431 10.60 -17.24 -14.32
CA VAL A 431 11.24 -17.38 -13.01
C VAL A 431 11.56 -15.98 -12.45
N THR A 432 11.12 -15.72 -11.23
CA THR A 432 11.20 -14.38 -10.65
C THR A 432 11.42 -14.41 -9.13
N ASN A 433 11.76 -13.27 -8.55
CA ASN A 433 11.76 -13.09 -7.10
C ASN A 433 10.54 -12.29 -6.62
N VAL A 434 10.22 -12.43 -5.33
CA VAL A 434 9.04 -11.78 -4.73
C VAL A 434 9.13 -10.26 -4.75
N ILE A 435 10.34 -9.70 -4.65
CA ILE A 435 10.56 -8.25 -4.60
C ILE A 435 10.12 -7.61 -5.92
N LYS A 436 10.54 -8.15 -7.04
CA LYS A 436 10.26 -7.59 -8.37
C LYS A 436 8.83 -7.89 -8.85
N ALA A 437 8.42 -9.15 -8.79
CA ALA A 437 7.13 -9.58 -9.29
C ALA A 437 6.01 -9.53 -8.24
N GLY A 438 6.31 -9.18 -6.99
CA GLY A 438 5.31 -8.98 -5.92
C GLY A 438 4.39 -7.78 -6.19
N THR A 439 4.75 -6.87 -7.10
CA THR A 439 4.05 -5.59 -7.29
C THR A 439 3.60 -5.38 -8.73
N ALA A 440 2.40 -4.84 -8.90
CA ALA A 440 1.85 -4.05 -10.02
C ALA A 440 1.62 -4.70 -11.40
N HIS A 441 2.15 -5.87 -11.72
CA HIS A 441 2.01 -6.40 -13.09
C HIS A 441 0.98 -7.52 -13.17
N ASP A 442 -0.07 -7.35 -13.95
CA ASP A 442 -1.00 -8.41 -14.29
C ASP A 442 -0.40 -9.29 -15.40
N VAL A 443 -0.56 -10.61 -15.31
CA VAL A 443 -0.01 -11.58 -16.27
C VAL A 443 -1.17 -12.33 -16.90
N ALA A 444 -1.55 -11.93 -18.09
CA ALA A 444 -2.60 -12.61 -18.85
C ALA A 444 -2.25 -14.08 -19.08
N GLY A 445 -3.23 -14.96 -18.93
CA GLY A 445 -3.05 -16.39 -19.12
C GLY A 445 -2.35 -17.14 -17.97
N LEU A 446 -2.07 -16.51 -16.82
CA LEU A 446 -1.41 -17.16 -15.68
C LEU A 446 -2.34 -18.19 -15.01
N ILE A 447 -2.03 -19.49 -15.15
CA ILE A 447 -2.79 -20.58 -14.53
C ILE A 447 -2.05 -21.28 -13.40
N THR A 448 -0.72 -21.19 -13.34
CA THR A 448 0.08 -21.89 -12.35
C THR A 448 1.11 -20.96 -11.70
N VAL A 449 1.14 -20.99 -10.38
CA VAL A 449 2.17 -20.34 -9.56
C VAL A 449 2.85 -21.40 -8.71
N ILE A 450 4.17 -21.43 -8.73
CA ILE A 450 5.01 -22.30 -7.88
C ILE A 450 5.88 -21.40 -7.01
N MET A 451 5.61 -21.39 -5.72
CA MET A 451 6.32 -20.58 -4.73
C MET A 451 7.33 -21.43 -3.99
N THR A 452 8.62 -21.33 -4.36
CA THR A 452 9.68 -22.13 -3.71
C THR A 452 10.15 -21.49 -2.40
N ASN A 453 9.94 -20.20 -2.23
CA ASN A 453 10.37 -19.45 -1.06
C ASN A 453 9.33 -19.46 0.07
N ALA A 454 9.80 -19.71 1.29
CA ALA A 454 9.00 -19.59 2.50
C ALA A 454 9.01 -18.13 2.99
N ILE A 455 7.86 -17.47 2.94
CA ILE A 455 7.66 -16.11 3.46
C ILE A 455 6.45 -16.08 4.39
N ASP A 456 6.51 -15.23 5.40
CA ASP A 456 5.43 -15.03 6.40
C ASP A 456 4.61 -13.74 6.16
N SER A 457 5.01 -12.90 5.21
CA SER A 457 4.29 -11.68 4.88
C SER A 457 2.89 -11.99 4.36
N VAL A 458 1.87 -11.61 5.11
CA VAL A 458 0.45 -11.71 4.73
C VAL A 458 0.22 -11.05 3.37
N GLN A 459 0.72 -9.83 3.22
CA GLN A 459 0.54 -9.02 2.00
C GLN A 459 1.18 -9.70 0.77
N SER A 460 2.45 -10.13 0.89
CA SER A 460 3.13 -10.79 -0.22
C SER A 460 2.42 -12.08 -0.63
N ASN A 461 1.96 -12.87 0.34
CA ASN A 461 1.21 -14.10 0.06
C ASN A 461 -0.11 -13.80 -0.67
N ILE A 462 -0.87 -12.80 -0.23
CA ILE A 462 -2.13 -12.39 -0.89
C ILE A 462 -1.86 -11.81 -2.27
N GLN A 463 -0.83 -11.00 -2.44
CA GLN A 463 -0.49 -10.40 -3.74
C GLN A 463 -0.07 -11.45 -4.76
N ILE A 464 0.77 -12.42 -4.36
CA ILE A 464 1.19 -13.52 -5.24
C ILE A 464 0.00 -14.42 -5.58
N PHE A 465 -0.78 -14.82 -4.57
CA PHE A 465 -2.00 -15.61 -4.78
C PHE A 465 -3.01 -14.89 -5.67
N GLY A 466 -3.20 -13.61 -5.45
CA GLY A 466 -4.12 -12.77 -6.22
C GLY A 466 -3.68 -12.45 -7.65
N ARG A 467 -2.52 -12.93 -8.13
CA ARG A 467 -2.13 -12.86 -9.56
C ARG A 467 -2.83 -13.90 -10.41
N LEU A 468 -3.18 -15.02 -9.80
CA LEU A 468 -4.00 -16.01 -10.45
C LEU A 468 -5.40 -15.44 -10.72
N ARG A 469 -5.89 -15.59 -11.95
CA ARG A 469 -7.22 -15.15 -12.37
C ARG A 469 -8.06 -16.34 -12.71
N GLN A 470 -9.36 -16.20 -12.60
CA GLN A 470 -10.27 -17.17 -13.17
C GLN A 470 -10.15 -17.12 -14.69
N ILE A 471 -9.84 -18.24 -15.28
CA ILE A 471 -9.78 -18.41 -16.74
C ILE A 471 -10.78 -19.51 -17.07
N GLU A 472 -11.75 -19.16 -17.92
CA GLU A 472 -12.81 -20.08 -18.31
C GLU A 472 -12.25 -21.38 -18.91
N GLY A 473 -12.78 -22.49 -18.45
CA GLY A 473 -12.33 -23.82 -18.91
C GLY A 473 -10.90 -24.20 -18.50
N SER A 474 -10.33 -23.56 -17.48
CA SER A 474 -8.98 -23.86 -16.99
C SER A 474 -8.93 -23.89 -15.46
N ASP A 475 -8.23 -24.89 -14.91
CA ASP A 475 -7.96 -24.94 -13.48
C ASP A 475 -6.74 -24.12 -13.11
N THR A 476 -6.88 -23.29 -12.11
CA THR A 476 -5.82 -22.44 -11.61
C THR A 476 -5.16 -23.06 -10.38
N LYS A 477 -3.84 -23.18 -10.37
CA LYS A 477 -3.06 -23.89 -9.34
C LYS A 477 -2.05 -22.99 -8.64
N PHE A 478 -1.99 -23.13 -7.33
CA PHE A 478 -0.99 -22.46 -6.49
C PHE A 478 -0.23 -23.51 -5.68
N TYR A 479 1.03 -23.71 -6.00
CA TYR A 479 1.94 -24.60 -5.26
C TYR A 479 2.84 -23.78 -4.36
N TYR A 480 3.13 -24.26 -3.15
CA TYR A 480 4.19 -23.70 -2.33
C TYR A 480 4.96 -24.77 -1.58
N LEU A 481 6.26 -24.58 -1.44
CA LEU A 481 7.18 -25.55 -0.87
C LEU A 481 7.36 -25.33 0.63
N THR A 482 7.42 -26.43 1.40
CA THR A 482 7.63 -26.43 2.85
C THR A 482 8.64 -27.48 3.26
N CYS A 483 9.84 -27.06 3.66
CA CYS A 483 10.86 -27.96 4.21
C CYS A 483 10.51 -28.37 5.64
N GLN A 484 10.36 -29.67 5.89
CA GLN A 484 9.96 -30.22 7.17
C GLN A 484 11.09 -30.27 8.22
N ASN A 485 12.34 -30.15 7.79
CA ASN A 485 13.48 -30.02 8.70
C ASN A 485 13.58 -28.62 9.35
N LEU A 486 12.85 -27.62 8.83
CA LEU A 486 12.98 -26.23 9.25
C LEU A 486 11.78 -25.77 10.09
N PRO A 487 11.95 -25.50 11.40
CA PRO A 487 10.85 -25.04 12.25
C PRO A 487 10.14 -23.79 11.70
N LYS A 488 10.89 -22.83 11.12
CA LYS A 488 10.32 -21.62 10.52
C LYS A 488 9.42 -21.91 9.33
N HIS A 489 9.76 -22.90 8.48
CA HIS A 489 8.89 -23.30 7.37
C HIS A 489 7.56 -23.87 7.85
N LYS A 490 7.56 -24.65 8.94
CA LYS A 490 6.33 -25.18 9.55
C LYS A 490 5.43 -24.04 10.06
N VAL A 491 6.01 -23.04 10.72
CA VAL A 491 5.27 -21.86 11.19
C VAL A 491 4.69 -21.08 10.00
N TYR A 492 5.49 -20.82 8.96
CA TYR A 492 5.05 -20.10 7.78
C TYR A 492 4.00 -20.87 6.97
N HIS A 493 4.10 -22.20 6.92
CA HIS A 493 3.08 -23.05 6.34
C HIS A 493 1.74 -22.89 7.07
N ARG A 494 1.72 -23.03 8.41
CA ARG A 494 0.50 -22.87 9.21
C ARG A 494 -0.14 -21.50 8.98
N ASN A 495 0.65 -20.42 9.05
CA ASN A 495 0.17 -19.05 8.82
C ASN A 495 -0.38 -18.87 7.40
N LYS A 496 0.29 -19.47 6.40
CA LYS A 496 -0.15 -19.44 5.00
C LYS A 496 -1.41 -20.25 4.77
N MET A 497 -1.54 -21.39 5.41
CA MET A 497 -2.74 -22.23 5.38
C MET A 497 -3.94 -21.46 5.95
N GLU A 498 -3.81 -20.89 7.14
CA GLU A 498 -4.86 -20.07 7.76
C GLU A 498 -5.28 -18.89 6.87
N LEU A 499 -4.31 -18.25 6.21
CA LEU A 499 -4.55 -17.12 5.34
C LEU A 499 -5.23 -17.49 4.02
N LEU A 500 -4.78 -18.56 3.35
CA LEU A 500 -5.16 -18.87 1.96
C LEU A 500 -6.27 -19.91 1.84
N ARG A 501 -6.40 -20.85 2.79
CA ARG A 501 -7.43 -21.89 2.74
C ARG A 501 -8.86 -21.34 2.63
N PRO A 502 -9.25 -20.27 3.36
CA PRO A 502 -10.58 -19.66 3.20
C PRO A 502 -10.83 -19.05 1.80
N ARG A 503 -9.75 -18.76 1.05
CA ARG A 503 -9.77 -18.10 -0.26
C ARG A 503 -9.62 -19.07 -1.44
N ALA A 504 -9.38 -20.35 -1.16
CA ALA A 504 -9.13 -21.39 -2.14
C ALA A 504 -10.40 -22.18 -2.49
N ARG A 505 -10.50 -22.67 -3.73
CA ARG A 505 -11.49 -23.68 -4.14
C ARG A 505 -11.22 -25.01 -3.43
N SER A 506 -9.96 -25.44 -3.41
CA SER A 506 -9.50 -26.60 -2.67
C SER A 506 -8.13 -26.35 -2.05
N PHE A 507 -7.85 -27.04 -0.95
CA PHE A 507 -6.55 -27.03 -0.27
C PHE A 507 -6.11 -28.45 -0.03
N LYS A 508 -4.96 -28.85 -0.61
CA LYS A 508 -4.36 -30.18 -0.48
C LYS A 508 -2.94 -30.08 0.04
N GLU A 509 -2.51 -31.09 0.75
CA GLU A 509 -1.12 -31.30 1.17
C GLU A 509 -0.56 -32.47 0.41
N TYR A 510 0.65 -32.30 -0.14
CA TYR A 510 1.38 -33.36 -0.85
C TYR A 510 2.76 -33.54 -0.22
N TRP A 511 3.08 -34.75 0.09
CA TRP A 511 4.37 -35.11 0.66
C TRP A 511 5.26 -35.67 -0.45
N TYR A 512 6.33 -34.93 -0.76
CA TYR A 512 7.26 -35.37 -1.77
C TYR A 512 7.94 -36.69 -1.34
N PRO A 513 7.88 -37.71 -2.16
CA PRO A 513 8.20 -39.07 -1.70
C PRO A 513 9.69 -39.29 -1.42
N THR A 514 10.55 -38.54 -2.12
CA THR A 514 12.00 -38.66 -2.02
C THR A 514 12.57 -37.58 -1.11
N ARG A 515 13.47 -37.97 -0.21
CA ARG A 515 14.27 -36.97 0.54
C ARG A 515 15.31 -36.35 -0.36
N LEU A 516 15.47 -35.02 -0.25
CA LEU A 516 16.40 -34.27 -1.06
C LEU A 516 17.81 -34.29 -0.49
#